data_f72f7c398f81771f6abb3c1dc8c37a73
#
_entry.id   f72f7c398f81771f6abb3c1dc8c37a73
#
_cell.length_a   1.000
_cell.length_b   1.000
_cell.length_c   1.000
_cell.angle_alpha   90.00
_cell.angle_beta   90.00
_cell.angle_gamma   90.00
#
_symmetry.space_group_name_H-M   'P 1'
#
loop_
_entity.id
_entity.type
_entity.pdbx_description
1 polymer ?
#
loop_
_entity_poly.entity_id
_entity_poly.type
_entity_poly.pdbx_seq_one_letter_code
_entity_poly.pdbx_strand_id
1 'polypeptide(L)'
;MQTRSQAHIPAKYQLLWCELDNIRMPAHEYLFDYPKDAVLITWRYGLTPLCTELTARHGNTLIMAPGEYTYLDYPQYKNDFPEFNNWGMPVTTLETTYQFDPGYGLPASQQAHIAGVNGTLWAEAMPDINRVTYMTYPRGLALAEAGWTQMEHRDWESFKKRMYPNLSELMKRGVSVRVPFEIVRYPQKE
;
A
#
# COMPACT_ATOMS: atom_id res chain seq x y z
N MET A 1 11.66 -14.26 19.52
CA MET A 1 10.32 -14.90 19.44
C MET A 1 10.18 -15.40 18.01
N GLN A 2 10.34 -16.71 17.79
CA GLN A 2 10.26 -17.29 16.44
C GLN A 2 8.79 -17.26 16.01
N THR A 3 8.50 -16.58 14.91
CA THR A 3 7.18 -16.56 14.28
C THR A 3 6.83 -17.97 13.79
N ARG A 4 5.84 -18.59 14.41
CA ARG A 4 5.22 -19.82 13.95
C ARG A 4 4.26 -19.47 12.80
N SER A 5 4.68 -19.71 11.58
CA SER A 5 3.81 -20.20 10.51
C SER A 5 4.65 -20.54 9.28
N GLN A 6 5.40 -21.64 9.38
CA GLN A 6 5.85 -22.31 8.17
C GLN A 6 4.71 -23.22 7.70
N ALA A 7 3.68 -22.63 7.07
CA ALA A 7 2.91 -23.40 6.12
C ALA A 7 3.88 -23.74 4.98
N HIS A 8 3.93 -25.01 4.60
CA HIS A 8 4.83 -25.54 3.58
C HIS A 8 4.47 -24.95 2.22
N ILE A 9 4.92 -23.72 1.99
CA ILE A 9 4.92 -23.10 0.66
C ILE A 9 6.17 -23.67 -0.04
N PRO A 10 6.03 -24.22 -1.25
CA PRO A 10 7.18 -24.73 -1.99
C PRO A 10 8.28 -23.67 -2.00
N ALA A 11 9.53 -24.08 -1.83
CA ALA A 11 10.71 -23.24 -1.59
C ALA A 11 10.99 -22.12 -2.62
N LYS A 12 10.10 -21.91 -3.60
CA LYS A 12 10.20 -20.86 -4.61
C LYS A 12 9.63 -19.50 -4.19
N TYR A 13 8.77 -19.41 -3.15
CA TYR A 13 8.10 -18.16 -2.79
C TYR A 13 7.81 -18.11 -1.28
N GLN A 14 8.79 -17.75 -0.48
CA GLN A 14 8.54 -17.39 0.91
C GLN A 14 8.30 -15.87 0.98
N LEU A 15 7.05 -15.48 1.25
CA LEU A 15 6.70 -14.10 1.58
C LEU A 15 6.99 -13.87 3.06
N LEU A 16 7.92 -13.00 3.36
CA LEU A 16 8.24 -12.60 4.73
C LEU A 16 7.92 -11.12 4.91
N TRP A 17 7.17 -10.80 5.95
CA TRP A 17 7.03 -9.43 6.41
C TRP A 17 8.32 -8.99 7.06
N CYS A 18 8.85 -7.85 6.64
CA CYS A 18 10.02 -7.26 7.26
C CYS A 18 9.59 -6.56 8.55
N GLU A 19 9.61 -7.29 9.66
CA GLU A 19 9.35 -6.75 10.99
C GLU A 19 10.64 -6.16 11.57
N LEU A 20 10.83 -4.88 11.37
CA LEU A 20 11.86 -4.11 12.09
C LEU A 20 11.22 -3.42 13.32
N ASP A 21 10.43 -4.15 14.09
CA ASP A 21 9.55 -3.62 15.13
C ASP A 21 10.27 -2.98 16.34
N ASN A 22 11.53 -3.29 16.56
CA ASN A 22 12.27 -2.81 17.73
C ASN A 22 13.64 -2.25 17.35
N ILE A 23 13.69 -1.45 16.29
CA ILE A 23 14.94 -0.86 15.83
C ILE A 23 15.44 0.20 16.81
N ARG A 24 16.07 -0.24 17.88
CA ARG A 24 17.03 0.54 18.66
C ARG A 24 18.47 0.10 18.40
N MET A 25 18.67 -0.83 17.47
CA MET A 25 19.97 -1.42 17.16
C MET A 25 20.63 -0.71 15.99
N PRO A 26 21.96 -0.59 15.97
CA PRO A 26 22.68 -0.03 14.82
C PRO A 26 22.41 -0.79 13.51
N ALA A 27 22.30 -0.09 12.40
CA ALA A 27 21.89 -0.66 11.11
C ALA A 27 22.70 -1.88 10.64
N HIS A 28 23.95 -2.03 11.08
CA HIS A 28 24.81 -3.17 10.73
C HIS A 28 24.43 -4.47 11.47
N GLU A 29 23.63 -4.38 12.54
CA GLU A 29 23.17 -5.54 13.31
C GLU A 29 21.85 -6.12 12.76
N TYR A 30 21.24 -5.47 11.77
CA TYR A 30 20.04 -5.96 11.08
C TYR A 30 20.35 -6.86 9.90
N LEU A 31 21.46 -7.54 9.92
CA LEU A 31 21.77 -8.56 8.93
C LEU A 31 20.87 -9.77 9.20
N PHE A 32 19.70 -9.72 8.64
CA PHE A 32 18.80 -10.85 8.63
C PHE A 32 19.41 -11.97 7.81
N ASP A 33 19.52 -13.13 8.41
CA ASP A 33 19.92 -14.35 7.71
C ASP A 33 18.71 -14.95 6.97
N TYR A 34 18.07 -14.11 6.14
CA TYR A 34 16.98 -14.57 5.29
C TYR A 34 17.53 -15.33 4.07
N PRO A 35 16.82 -16.39 3.63
CA PRO A 35 17.14 -17.02 2.37
C PRO A 35 17.16 -15.98 1.23
N LYS A 36 18.12 -16.11 0.32
CA LYS A 36 18.29 -15.14 -0.79
C LYS A 36 17.13 -15.14 -1.79
N ASP A 37 16.37 -16.23 -1.85
CA ASP A 37 15.17 -16.40 -2.65
C ASP A 37 13.89 -15.97 -1.95
N ALA A 38 13.96 -15.52 -0.68
CA ALA A 38 12.81 -14.95 0.01
C ALA A 38 12.39 -13.63 -0.61
N VAL A 39 11.09 -13.46 -0.80
CA VAL A 39 10.47 -12.19 -1.17
C VAL A 39 10.04 -11.47 0.11
N LEU A 40 10.55 -10.27 0.32
CA LEU A 40 10.29 -9.49 1.53
C LEU A 40 9.27 -8.39 1.23
N ILE A 41 8.34 -8.18 2.16
CA ILE A 41 7.35 -7.10 2.09
C ILE A 41 7.75 -6.01 3.08
N THR A 42 8.00 -4.80 2.59
CA THR A 42 8.31 -3.63 3.42
C THR A 42 7.04 -2.84 3.67
N TRP A 43 6.63 -2.70 4.95
CA TRP A 43 5.30 -2.19 5.27
C TRP A 43 5.28 -1.08 6.32
N ARG A 44 6.30 -1.03 7.17
CA ARG A 44 6.25 -0.21 8.39
C ARG A 44 6.20 1.27 8.10
N TYR A 45 5.17 1.93 8.63
CA TYR A 45 5.02 3.39 8.58
C TYR A 45 6.28 4.09 9.12
N GLY A 46 6.81 5.05 8.35
CA GLY A 46 8.02 5.81 8.69
C GLY A 46 9.34 5.05 8.56
N LEU A 47 9.34 3.73 8.37
CA LEU A 47 10.55 2.92 8.28
C LEU A 47 10.75 2.27 6.90
N THR A 48 9.81 2.43 6.00
CA THR A 48 9.87 1.79 4.67
C THR A 48 11.16 2.09 3.91
N PRO A 49 11.69 3.33 3.85
CA PRO A 49 12.95 3.59 3.14
C PRO A 49 14.11 2.78 3.70
N LEU A 50 14.26 2.72 5.02
CA LEU A 50 15.32 1.96 5.68
C LEU A 50 15.17 0.46 5.43
N CYS A 51 13.97 -0.09 5.62
CA CYS A 51 13.70 -1.50 5.38
C CYS A 51 13.99 -1.89 3.94
N THR A 52 13.58 -1.04 3.00
CA THR A 52 13.76 -1.27 1.56
C THR A 52 15.23 -1.25 1.19
N GLU A 53 15.98 -0.27 1.68
CA GLU A 53 17.44 -0.17 1.48
C GLU A 53 18.17 -1.41 2.00
N LEU A 54 17.90 -1.82 3.23
CA LEU A 54 18.55 -2.98 3.85
C LEU A 54 18.23 -4.27 3.08
N THR A 55 16.97 -4.46 2.68
CA THR A 55 16.54 -5.64 1.93
C THR A 55 17.17 -5.69 0.55
N ALA A 56 17.21 -4.55 -0.16
CA ALA A 56 17.85 -4.46 -1.47
C ALA A 56 19.35 -4.70 -1.39
N ARG A 57 20.03 -4.17 -0.38
CA ARG A 57 21.46 -4.45 -0.13
C ARG A 57 21.74 -5.93 0.14
N HIS A 58 20.80 -6.60 0.82
CA HIS A 58 20.90 -8.04 1.05
C HIS A 58 20.66 -8.86 -0.22
N GLY A 59 20.05 -8.26 -1.25
CA GLY A 59 19.81 -8.87 -2.56
C GLY A 59 18.51 -9.64 -2.67
N ASN A 60 17.56 -9.43 -1.76
CA ASN A 60 16.25 -10.04 -1.83
C ASN A 60 15.30 -9.24 -2.75
N THR A 61 14.31 -9.94 -3.27
CA THR A 61 13.19 -9.31 -3.98
C THR A 61 12.25 -8.62 -2.98
N LEU A 62 11.73 -7.45 -3.38
CA LEU A 62 10.88 -6.58 -2.57
C LEU A 62 9.47 -6.48 -3.13
N ILE A 63 8.49 -6.46 -2.24
CA ILE A 63 7.15 -5.95 -2.49
C ILE A 63 6.94 -4.74 -1.58
N MET A 64 6.53 -3.63 -2.16
CA MET A 64 6.33 -2.38 -1.45
C MET A 64 4.91 -2.28 -0.90
N ALA A 65 4.79 -2.17 0.42
CA ALA A 65 3.52 -2.03 1.12
C ALA A 65 3.56 -0.96 2.22
N PRO A 66 4.13 0.24 1.98
CA PRO A 66 4.30 1.25 3.02
C PRO A 66 2.96 1.72 3.58
N GLY A 67 2.84 1.73 4.90
CA GLY A 67 1.60 2.11 5.59
C GLY A 67 1.11 3.51 5.22
N GLU A 68 2.01 4.41 4.85
CA GLU A 68 1.70 5.78 4.42
C GLU A 68 0.81 5.85 3.18
N TYR A 69 0.90 4.85 2.28
CA TYR A 69 0.29 4.91 0.95
C TYR A 69 -0.64 3.74 0.65
N THR A 70 -0.37 2.56 1.20
CA THR A 70 -0.95 1.30 0.73
C THR A 70 -1.87 0.62 1.72
N TYR A 71 -2.01 1.16 2.95
CA TYR A 71 -2.91 0.64 3.96
C TYR A 71 -4.33 1.12 3.68
N LEU A 72 -5.08 0.28 3.01
CA LEU A 72 -6.45 0.58 2.58
C LEU A 72 -7.47 0.41 3.72
N ASP A 73 -7.06 -0.04 4.89
CA ASP A 73 -7.82 -0.03 6.14
C ASP A 73 -7.75 1.32 6.87
N TYR A 74 -6.82 2.20 6.51
CA TYR A 74 -6.75 3.55 7.06
C TYR A 74 -7.90 4.42 6.54
N PRO A 75 -8.40 5.39 7.36
CA PRO A 75 -9.43 6.32 6.92
C PRO A 75 -9.08 7.02 5.60
N GLN A 76 -10.07 7.21 4.74
CA GLN A 76 -9.89 7.86 3.44
C GLN A 76 -9.97 9.38 3.52
N TYR A 77 -10.57 9.90 4.59
CA TYR A 77 -10.71 11.33 4.89
C TYR A 77 -10.93 11.53 6.39
N LYS A 78 -10.81 12.78 6.84
CA LYS A 78 -11.06 13.12 8.23
C LYS A 78 -12.50 12.77 8.62
N ASN A 79 -12.66 12.02 9.71
CA ASN A 79 -13.94 11.50 10.21
C ASN A 79 -14.60 10.43 9.32
N ASP A 80 -13.81 9.72 8.51
CA ASP A 80 -14.29 8.54 7.78
C ASP A 80 -14.64 7.43 8.79
N PHE A 81 -15.94 7.27 9.08
CA PHE A 81 -16.48 6.29 10.02
C PHE A 81 -15.64 6.17 11.32
N PRO A 82 -15.68 7.21 12.18
CA PRO A 82 -14.82 7.28 13.36
C PRO A 82 -14.99 6.09 14.31
N GLU A 83 -16.14 5.44 14.30
CA GLU A 83 -16.42 4.22 15.06
C GLU A 83 -15.54 3.03 14.64
N PHE A 84 -15.02 3.03 13.43
CA PHE A 84 -14.10 2.01 12.90
C PHE A 84 -12.63 2.45 12.92
N ASN A 85 -12.35 3.67 13.33
CA ASN A 85 -11.00 4.20 13.46
C ASN A 85 -10.66 4.57 14.90
N ASN A 86 -10.89 3.66 15.81
CA ASN A 86 -10.64 3.86 17.24
C ASN A 86 -9.16 3.78 17.64
N TRP A 87 -8.27 3.45 16.75
CA TRP A 87 -6.81 3.34 16.97
C TRP A 87 -6.05 4.61 16.59
N GLY A 88 -6.72 5.63 16.06
CA GLY A 88 -6.08 6.88 15.64
C GLY A 88 -5.18 6.73 14.41
N MET A 89 -5.51 5.82 13.50
CA MET A 89 -4.74 5.65 12.26
C MET A 89 -4.77 6.92 11.41
N PRO A 90 -3.67 7.23 10.71
CA PRO A 90 -3.59 8.41 9.85
C PRO A 90 -4.57 8.30 8.67
N VAL A 91 -4.93 9.45 8.12
CA VAL A 91 -5.75 9.49 6.89
C VAL A 91 -4.86 9.24 5.69
N THR A 92 -5.24 8.23 4.89
CA THR A 92 -4.62 7.96 3.58
C THR A 92 -5.64 8.24 2.49
N THR A 93 -5.50 9.39 1.84
CA THR A 93 -6.44 9.83 0.80
C THR A 93 -6.22 9.10 -0.52
N LEU A 94 -7.18 9.21 -1.44
CA LEU A 94 -7.02 8.74 -2.82
C LEU A 94 -5.77 9.34 -3.48
N GLU A 95 -5.57 10.65 -3.33
CA GLU A 95 -4.42 11.36 -3.89
C GLU A 95 -3.10 10.88 -3.27
N THR A 96 -3.06 10.67 -1.96
CA THR A 96 -1.89 10.11 -1.26
C THR A 96 -1.49 8.76 -1.85
N THR A 97 -2.46 7.85 -2.03
CA THR A 97 -2.20 6.53 -2.64
C THR A 97 -1.75 6.66 -4.10
N TYR A 98 -2.35 7.58 -4.87
CA TYR A 98 -1.96 7.83 -6.26
C TYR A 98 -0.52 8.35 -6.40
N GLN A 99 -0.09 9.20 -5.46
CA GLN A 99 1.25 9.78 -5.44
C GLN A 99 2.34 8.79 -5.01
N PHE A 100 1.96 7.61 -4.55
CA PHE A 100 2.92 6.61 -4.14
C PHE A 100 3.88 6.24 -5.27
N ASP A 101 5.18 6.45 -5.03
CA ASP A 101 6.26 5.97 -5.90
C ASP A 101 6.94 4.75 -5.26
N PRO A 102 6.75 3.55 -5.84
CA PRO A 102 7.40 2.34 -5.30
C PRO A 102 8.91 2.41 -5.26
N GLY A 103 9.51 3.20 -6.15
CA GLY A 103 10.97 3.40 -6.23
C GLY A 103 11.52 4.49 -5.31
N TYR A 104 10.64 5.20 -4.66
CA TYR A 104 10.98 6.36 -3.84
C TYR A 104 12.04 6.05 -2.76
N GLY A 105 13.02 6.93 -2.65
CA GLY A 105 14.09 6.82 -1.65
C GLY A 105 15.18 5.78 -1.96
N LEU A 106 15.09 5.07 -3.10
CA LEU A 106 16.09 4.09 -3.49
C LEU A 106 16.94 4.55 -4.68
N PRO A 107 18.26 4.27 -4.68
CA PRO A 107 19.08 4.34 -5.88
C PRO A 107 18.53 3.43 -6.99
N ALA A 108 18.70 3.81 -8.25
CA ALA A 108 18.20 3.04 -9.39
C ALA A 108 18.66 1.57 -9.39
N SER A 109 19.89 1.30 -8.94
CA SER A 109 20.41 -0.07 -8.82
C SER A 109 19.65 -0.93 -7.81
N GLN A 110 19.02 -0.31 -6.82
CA GLN A 110 18.23 -1.00 -5.81
C GLN A 110 16.76 -1.11 -6.22
N GLN A 111 16.26 -0.18 -7.03
CA GLN A 111 14.90 -0.25 -7.56
C GLN A 111 14.64 -1.52 -8.38
N ALA A 112 15.69 -2.08 -9.01
CA ALA A 112 15.62 -3.36 -9.73
C ALA A 112 15.19 -4.55 -8.84
N HIS A 113 15.27 -4.44 -7.53
CA HIS A 113 14.81 -5.45 -6.59
C HIS A 113 13.30 -5.37 -6.31
N ILE A 114 12.63 -4.29 -6.70
CA ILE A 114 11.20 -4.09 -6.47
C ILE A 114 10.40 -4.87 -7.50
N ALA A 115 9.69 -5.90 -7.06
CA ALA A 115 8.83 -6.73 -7.91
C ALA A 115 7.40 -6.18 -8.06
N GLY A 116 6.97 -5.30 -7.16
CA GLY A 116 5.64 -4.72 -7.21
C GLY A 116 5.18 -4.07 -5.91
N VAL A 117 3.88 -3.82 -5.85
CA VAL A 117 3.21 -3.17 -4.72
C VAL A 117 2.13 -4.06 -4.13
N ASN A 118 1.82 -3.89 -2.85
CA ASN A 118 0.73 -4.58 -2.18
C ASN A 118 -0.13 -3.58 -1.40
N GLY A 119 -1.45 -3.66 -1.58
CA GLY A 119 -2.42 -2.96 -0.75
C GLY A 119 -2.89 -3.85 0.38
N THR A 120 -2.83 -3.35 1.60
CA THR A 120 -3.24 -4.11 2.79
C THR A 120 -4.62 -3.68 3.28
N LEU A 121 -5.38 -4.63 3.76
CA LEU A 121 -6.67 -4.43 4.42
C LEU A 121 -6.70 -5.32 5.66
N TRP A 122 -6.47 -4.72 6.82
CA TRP A 122 -6.55 -5.43 8.08
C TRP A 122 -8.00 -5.50 8.57
N ALA A 123 -8.37 -6.61 9.17
CA ALA A 123 -9.78 -6.96 9.41
C ALA A 123 -10.40 -6.25 10.62
N GLU A 124 -9.61 -5.58 11.46
CA GLU A 124 -10.05 -5.03 12.74
C GLU A 124 -11.18 -4.00 12.62
N ALA A 125 -11.22 -3.29 11.51
CA ALA A 125 -12.24 -2.26 11.22
C ALA A 125 -13.11 -2.61 9.99
N MET A 126 -13.22 -3.90 9.66
CA MET A 126 -13.92 -4.41 8.46
C MET A 126 -15.04 -5.37 8.86
N PRO A 127 -16.20 -4.85 9.34
CA PRO A 127 -17.27 -5.70 9.82
C PRO A 127 -17.93 -6.56 8.74
N ASP A 128 -17.88 -6.13 7.49
CA ASP A 128 -18.51 -6.82 6.37
C ASP A 128 -17.81 -6.51 5.02
N ILE A 129 -18.25 -7.21 3.97
CA ILE A 129 -17.71 -7.07 2.62
C ILE A 129 -17.97 -5.68 2.03
N ASN A 130 -19.05 -5.01 2.40
CA ASN A 130 -19.35 -3.67 1.91
C ASN A 130 -18.32 -2.67 2.44
N ARG A 131 -17.93 -2.81 3.72
CA ARG A 131 -16.86 -2.00 4.29
C ARG A 131 -15.53 -2.30 3.62
N VAL A 132 -15.18 -3.56 3.39
CA VAL A 132 -13.96 -3.96 2.68
C VAL A 132 -13.88 -3.29 1.31
N THR A 133 -14.93 -3.39 0.51
CA THR A 133 -14.96 -2.83 -0.85
C THR A 133 -15.00 -1.30 -0.85
N TYR A 134 -15.75 -0.68 0.07
CA TYR A 134 -15.74 0.75 0.28
C TYR A 134 -14.36 1.29 0.61
N MET A 135 -13.62 0.62 1.48
CA MET A 135 -12.27 1.02 1.87
C MET A 135 -11.24 0.76 0.75
N THR A 136 -11.48 -0.26 -0.07
CA THR A 136 -10.63 -0.57 -1.22
C THR A 136 -10.79 0.47 -2.33
N TYR A 137 -12.01 0.84 -2.70
CA TYR A 137 -12.26 1.69 -3.86
C TYR A 137 -12.64 3.12 -3.46
N PRO A 138 -12.00 4.13 -4.11
CA PRO A 138 -11.17 4.09 -5.33
C PRO A 138 -9.68 3.88 -5.12
N ARG A 139 -9.15 3.86 -3.89
CA ARG A 139 -7.70 3.81 -3.63
C ARG A 139 -7.01 2.58 -4.24
N GLY A 140 -7.68 1.44 -4.30
CA GLY A 140 -7.17 0.26 -4.98
C GLY A 140 -6.88 0.49 -6.47
N LEU A 141 -7.69 1.33 -7.15
CA LEU A 141 -7.42 1.74 -8.53
C LEU A 141 -6.18 2.65 -8.60
N ALA A 142 -6.03 3.56 -7.65
CA ALA A 142 -4.85 4.42 -7.56
C ALA A 142 -3.57 3.62 -7.28
N LEU A 143 -3.64 2.64 -6.40
CA LEU A 143 -2.53 1.74 -6.12
C LEU A 143 -2.16 0.87 -7.32
N ALA A 144 -3.15 0.39 -8.08
CA ALA A 144 -2.90 -0.31 -9.33
C ALA A 144 -2.17 0.58 -10.34
N GLU A 145 -2.61 1.85 -10.49
CA GLU A 145 -1.89 2.82 -11.32
C GLU A 145 -0.45 3.02 -10.85
N ALA A 146 -0.25 3.13 -9.53
CA ALA A 146 1.07 3.30 -8.94
C ALA A 146 1.99 2.10 -9.19
N GLY A 147 1.45 0.90 -9.27
CA GLY A 147 2.22 -0.32 -9.53
C GLY A 147 2.50 -0.59 -11.01
N TRP A 148 1.64 -0.10 -11.92
CA TRP A 148 1.76 -0.39 -13.35
C TRP A 148 2.36 0.74 -14.19
N THR A 149 2.23 2.00 -13.72
CA THR A 149 2.62 3.18 -14.50
C THR A 149 3.81 3.86 -13.84
N GLN A 150 4.88 4.03 -14.58
CA GLN A 150 6.05 4.78 -14.12
C GLN A 150 5.66 6.23 -13.76
N MET A 151 6.30 6.78 -12.73
CA MET A 151 5.92 8.07 -12.15
C MET A 151 5.85 9.20 -13.19
N GLU A 152 6.80 9.24 -14.12
CA GLU A 152 6.88 10.23 -15.18
C GLU A 152 5.77 10.13 -16.24
N HIS A 153 5.06 9.03 -16.27
CA HIS A 153 3.94 8.79 -17.19
C HIS A 153 2.58 8.88 -16.50
N ARG A 154 2.55 9.16 -15.19
CA ARG A 154 1.29 9.32 -14.46
C ARG A 154 0.70 10.71 -14.69
N ASP A 155 -0.59 10.76 -15.00
CA ASP A 155 -1.38 11.97 -15.14
C ASP A 155 -2.65 11.88 -14.30
N TRP A 156 -2.74 12.72 -13.29
CA TRP A 156 -3.84 12.71 -12.32
C TRP A 156 -5.20 12.98 -12.97
N GLU A 157 -5.27 13.91 -13.94
CA GLU A 157 -6.53 14.21 -14.63
C GLU A 157 -6.97 13.05 -15.52
N SER A 158 -6.03 12.40 -16.22
CA SER A 158 -6.28 11.19 -16.98
C SER A 158 -6.72 10.05 -16.09
N PHE A 159 -6.07 9.83 -14.95
CA PHE A 159 -6.47 8.82 -13.98
C PHE A 159 -7.90 9.04 -13.51
N LYS A 160 -8.28 10.26 -13.10
CA LYS A 160 -9.66 10.57 -12.68
C LYS A 160 -10.68 10.26 -13.77
N LYS A 161 -10.40 10.62 -15.01
CA LYS A 161 -11.30 10.33 -16.15
C LYS A 161 -11.52 8.83 -16.36
N ARG A 162 -10.52 8.01 -16.11
CA ARG A 162 -10.63 6.53 -16.19
C ARG A 162 -11.26 5.92 -14.94
N MET A 163 -11.02 6.49 -13.79
CA MET A 163 -11.52 6.02 -12.49
C MET A 163 -13.04 6.08 -12.40
N TYR A 164 -13.66 7.21 -12.76
CA TYR A 164 -15.11 7.39 -12.59
C TYR A 164 -15.96 6.35 -13.34
N PRO A 165 -15.71 6.03 -14.61
CA PRO A 165 -16.41 4.94 -15.28
C PRO A 165 -16.23 3.58 -14.59
N ASN A 166 -15.03 3.29 -14.07
CA ASN A 166 -14.78 2.06 -13.34
C ASN A 166 -15.57 2.00 -12.02
N LEU A 167 -15.64 3.10 -11.26
CA LEU A 167 -16.47 3.16 -10.05
C LEU A 167 -17.95 2.96 -10.40
N SER A 168 -18.43 3.60 -11.46
CA SER A 168 -19.82 3.42 -11.92
C SER A 168 -20.14 1.97 -12.27
N GLU A 169 -19.20 1.28 -12.92
CA GLU A 169 -19.39 -0.14 -13.25
C GLU A 169 -19.37 -1.04 -12.01
N LEU A 170 -18.50 -0.76 -11.04
CA LEU A 170 -18.48 -1.46 -9.76
C LEU A 170 -19.80 -1.29 -9.01
N MET A 171 -20.33 -0.06 -8.96
CA MET A 171 -21.62 0.24 -8.33
C MET A 171 -22.78 -0.52 -9.01
N LYS A 172 -22.80 -0.60 -10.34
CA LYS A 172 -23.83 -1.38 -11.08
C LYS A 172 -23.77 -2.87 -10.73
N ARG A 173 -22.60 -3.38 -10.36
CA ARG A 173 -22.41 -4.77 -9.89
C ARG A 173 -22.70 -4.96 -8.40
N GLY A 174 -23.22 -3.94 -7.71
CA GLY A 174 -23.53 -3.98 -6.28
C GLY A 174 -22.31 -3.87 -5.36
N VAL A 175 -21.18 -3.43 -5.88
CA VAL A 175 -19.97 -3.21 -5.08
C VAL A 175 -20.06 -1.85 -4.39
N SER A 176 -19.89 -1.84 -3.08
CA SER A 176 -19.79 -0.60 -2.30
C SER A 176 -18.50 0.12 -2.64
N VAL A 177 -18.60 1.38 -3.05
CA VAL A 177 -17.44 2.21 -3.37
C VAL A 177 -17.55 3.56 -2.69
N ARG A 178 -16.44 4.14 -2.30
CA ARG A 178 -16.41 5.52 -1.86
C ARG A 178 -16.40 6.45 -3.08
N VAL A 179 -17.32 7.41 -3.13
CA VAL A 179 -17.24 8.49 -4.11
C VAL A 179 -16.31 9.58 -3.56
N PRO A 180 -15.19 9.88 -4.24
CA PRO A 180 -14.21 10.85 -3.75
C PRO A 180 -14.69 12.30 -3.98
N PHE A 181 -15.57 12.78 -3.12
CA PHE A 181 -16.20 14.10 -3.23
C PHE A 181 -15.18 15.25 -3.15
N GLU A 182 -14.05 15.05 -2.48
CA GLU A 182 -12.99 16.04 -2.32
C GLU A 182 -12.29 16.43 -3.63
N ILE A 183 -12.40 15.59 -4.65
CA ILE A 183 -11.83 15.85 -5.98
C ILE A 183 -12.88 16.22 -7.03
N VAL A 184 -14.15 16.22 -6.65
CA VAL A 184 -15.23 16.69 -7.52
C VAL A 184 -15.23 18.21 -7.49
N ARG A 185 -14.80 18.84 -8.58
CA ARG A 185 -14.98 20.29 -8.75
C ARG A 185 -16.43 20.54 -9.16
N TYR A 186 -17.23 21.03 -8.24
CA TYR A 186 -18.51 21.62 -8.62
C TYR A 186 -18.24 22.86 -9.49
N PRO A 187 -18.91 23.01 -10.64
CA PRO A 187 -18.82 24.26 -11.38
C PRO A 187 -19.25 25.39 -10.44
N GLN A 188 -18.34 26.35 -10.23
CA GLN A 188 -18.69 27.58 -9.51
C GLN A 188 -19.82 28.22 -10.31
N LYS A 189 -20.98 28.47 -9.68
CA LYS A 189 -22.03 29.26 -10.30
C LYS A 189 -21.43 30.67 -10.48
N GLU A 190 -21.26 31.09 -11.72
CA GLU A 190 -20.98 32.48 -12.07
C GLU A 190 -22.13 33.38 -11.62
#